data_d0274665d6b58ef0ed2e834684b1b95e
#
_entry.id   d0274665d6b58ef0ed2e834684b1b95e
#
_cell.length_a   1.000
_cell.length_b   1.000
_cell.length_c   1.000
_cell.angle_alpha   90.00
_cell.angle_beta   90.00
_cell.angle_gamma   90.00
#
_symmetry.space_group_name_H-M   'P 1'
#
loop_
_entity.id
_entity.type
_entity.pdbx_description
1 polymer ?
#
loop_
_entity_poly.entity_id
_entity_poly.type
_entity_poly.pdbx_seq_one_letter_code
_entity_poly.pdbx_strand_id
1 'polypeptide(L)'
;MTAGDVVERIRKNVGVPWREATYRDTFKAGGPATPVTGIATTAFASFDVIRRAVAEGLNMIVPHEVTFWNDRDDVAVVKGDPLYTQKIDFLTRNNVVVFRMHDHMHDQRPDFLYIGSARELGLDAKHETAPGSHRFTIPETTLGRLAADVKKRVGARALRVAGDPNARVSRIQLGVGYATPSVNDAAVDVVISGEQQEVDGGFDNPEYVLDAAALGIPKGWIMLGHAVSEEAGMLEMAQWIRGFVTEVPVRLVKAGEPFWAPK
;
A
#
# COMPACT_ATOMS: atom_id res chain seq x y z
N MET A 1 17.22 17.96 14.08
CA MET A 1 15.80 17.53 14.12
C MET A 1 15.74 16.11 14.64
N THR A 2 14.82 15.82 15.56
CA THR A 2 14.59 14.49 16.12
C THR A 2 13.40 13.79 15.43
N ALA A 3 13.25 12.50 15.65
CA ALA A 3 12.10 11.75 15.15
C ALA A 3 10.77 12.28 15.74
N GLY A 4 10.77 12.75 16.98
CA GLY A 4 9.62 13.43 17.58
C GLY A 4 9.24 14.72 16.84
N ASP A 5 10.23 15.52 16.44
CA ASP A 5 9.97 16.74 15.66
C ASP A 5 9.32 16.41 14.31
N VAL A 6 9.77 15.33 13.65
CA VAL A 6 9.16 14.85 12.38
C VAL A 6 7.70 14.45 12.61
N VAL A 7 7.43 13.64 13.65
CA VAL A 7 6.06 13.17 13.96
C VAL A 7 5.15 14.35 14.30
N GLU A 8 5.62 15.34 15.05
CA GLU A 8 4.82 16.54 15.34
C GLU A 8 4.50 17.36 14.08
N ARG A 9 5.44 17.43 13.12
CA ARG A 9 5.16 18.06 11.82
C ARG A 9 4.15 17.25 11.01
N ILE A 10 4.24 15.91 11.01
CA ILE A 10 3.24 15.03 10.40
C ILE A 10 1.87 15.31 11.00
N ARG A 11 1.74 15.30 12.33
CA ARG A 11 0.48 15.59 13.05
C ARG A 11 -0.13 16.93 12.66
N LYS A 12 0.70 17.98 12.54
CA LYS A 12 0.25 19.32 12.17
C LYS A 12 -0.23 19.45 10.72
N ASN A 13 0.29 18.60 9.83
CA ASN A 13 0.05 18.70 8.39
C ASN A 13 -0.92 17.64 7.86
N VAL A 14 -1.32 16.65 8.67
CA VAL A 14 -2.19 15.56 8.21
C VAL A 14 -3.61 15.99 7.82
N GLY A 15 -4.04 17.18 8.27
CA GLY A 15 -5.32 17.78 7.86
C GLY A 15 -6.57 17.18 8.49
N VAL A 16 -6.41 16.23 9.41
CA VAL A 16 -7.50 15.60 10.19
C VAL A 16 -7.13 15.59 11.67
N PRO A 17 -8.12 15.54 12.59
CA PRO A 17 -7.85 15.43 14.02
C PRO A 17 -7.02 14.19 14.34
N TRP A 18 -5.93 14.38 15.10
CA TRP A 18 -5.09 13.26 15.51
C TRP A 18 -5.77 12.43 16.61
N ARG A 19 -5.85 11.12 16.39
CA ARG A 19 -6.40 10.16 17.36
C ARG A 19 -5.28 9.61 18.24
N GLU A 20 -5.28 9.97 19.53
CA GLU A 20 -4.27 9.47 20.47
C GLU A 20 -4.40 7.95 20.76
N ALA A 21 -5.57 7.37 20.55
CA ALA A 21 -5.84 5.96 20.81
C ALA A 21 -5.45 5.00 19.67
N THR A 22 -4.75 5.47 18.62
CA THR A 22 -4.26 4.58 17.57
C THR A 22 -3.12 3.70 18.09
N TYR A 23 -3.15 2.40 17.75
CA TYR A 23 -2.02 1.50 17.97
C TYR A 23 -1.12 1.39 16.73
N ARG A 24 -1.58 1.87 15.58
CA ARG A 24 -0.83 1.82 14.32
C ARG A 24 0.14 2.98 14.22
N ASP A 25 -0.32 4.22 14.39
CA ASP A 25 0.47 5.43 14.17
C ASP A 25 1.32 5.77 15.40
N THR A 26 2.28 4.87 15.66
CA THR A 26 3.16 4.91 16.84
C THR A 26 4.60 4.50 16.47
N PHE A 27 5.53 4.79 17.36
CA PHE A 27 6.89 4.27 17.27
C PHE A 27 6.90 2.76 17.48
N LYS A 28 7.48 2.01 16.53
CA LYS A 28 7.64 0.55 16.57
C LYS A 28 9.06 0.15 16.98
N ALA A 29 10.03 1.00 16.71
CA ALA A 29 11.41 0.84 17.16
C ALA A 29 12.08 2.22 17.28
N GLY A 30 13.10 2.33 18.11
CA GLY A 30 13.72 3.59 18.45
C GLY A 30 12.79 4.47 19.27
N GLY A 31 12.99 5.79 19.25
CA GLY A 31 12.16 6.71 20.02
C GLY A 31 12.21 8.16 19.54
N PRO A 32 11.34 9.03 20.09
CA PRO A 32 11.19 10.41 19.65
C PRO A 32 12.45 11.27 19.79
N ALA A 33 13.35 10.94 20.70
CA ALA A 33 14.58 11.69 20.92
C ALA A 33 15.70 11.38 19.91
N THR A 34 15.52 10.36 19.05
CA THR A 34 16.54 9.92 18.08
C THR A 34 16.77 11.01 17.03
N PRO A 35 18.03 11.46 16.80
CA PRO A 35 18.36 12.36 15.70
C PRO A 35 18.09 11.71 14.34
N VAL A 36 17.45 12.46 13.43
CA VAL A 36 17.11 11.98 12.08
C VAL A 36 18.11 12.51 11.07
N THR A 37 18.68 11.60 10.28
CA THR A 37 19.61 11.91 9.18
C THR A 37 18.96 11.80 7.80
N GLY A 38 17.84 11.10 7.71
CA GLY A 38 17.04 10.94 6.51
C GLY A 38 15.82 10.07 6.77
N ILE A 39 14.81 10.20 5.94
CA ILE A 39 13.51 9.54 6.10
C ILE A 39 13.25 8.64 4.89
N ALA A 40 12.88 7.39 5.16
CA ALA A 40 12.41 6.43 4.15
C ALA A 40 10.91 6.18 4.34
N THR A 41 10.09 6.42 3.33
CA THR A 41 8.71 5.92 3.29
C THR A 41 8.68 4.57 2.58
N THR A 42 7.77 3.68 2.98
CA THR A 42 7.67 2.32 2.41
C THR A 42 6.31 1.70 2.74
N ALA A 43 5.83 0.76 1.92
CA ALA A 43 4.63 0.01 2.28
C ALA A 43 4.87 -0.85 3.52
N PHE A 44 5.95 -1.63 3.56
CA PHE A 44 6.32 -2.53 4.67
C PHE A 44 7.78 -2.31 5.09
N ALA A 45 8.04 -2.26 6.39
CA ALA A 45 9.40 -2.19 6.94
C ALA A 45 10.05 -3.59 7.01
N SER A 46 10.20 -4.26 5.86
CA SER A 46 10.94 -5.55 5.80
C SER A 46 12.42 -5.35 6.16
N PHE A 47 13.12 -6.42 6.52
CA PHE A 47 14.55 -6.32 6.86
C PHE A 47 15.38 -5.81 5.69
N ASP A 48 15.05 -6.20 4.45
CA ASP A 48 15.73 -5.70 3.25
C ASP A 48 15.49 -4.20 3.02
N VAL A 49 14.26 -3.72 3.21
CA VAL A 49 13.93 -2.28 3.15
C VAL A 49 14.76 -1.49 4.17
N ILE A 50 14.79 -1.95 5.42
CA ILE A 50 15.55 -1.29 6.50
C ILE A 50 17.03 -1.23 6.14
N ARG A 51 17.61 -2.34 5.67
CA ARG A 51 19.01 -2.43 5.26
C ARG A 51 19.34 -1.47 4.12
N ARG A 52 18.47 -1.36 3.11
CA ARG A 52 18.66 -0.43 1.97
C ARG A 52 18.54 1.03 2.42
N ALA A 53 17.57 1.34 3.27
CA ALA A 53 17.40 2.68 3.82
C ALA A 53 18.65 3.12 4.60
N VAL A 54 19.17 2.26 5.48
CA VAL A 54 20.40 2.53 6.24
C VAL A 54 21.61 2.73 5.30
N ALA A 55 21.73 1.93 4.25
CA ALA A 55 22.80 2.08 3.26
C ALA A 55 22.73 3.43 2.51
N GLU A 56 21.56 4.03 2.41
CA GLU A 56 21.35 5.38 1.85
C GLU A 56 21.42 6.52 2.90
N GLY A 57 21.76 6.21 4.15
CA GLY A 57 21.82 7.18 5.24
C GLY A 57 20.47 7.62 5.80
N LEU A 58 19.40 6.85 5.51
CA LEU A 58 18.05 7.12 5.99
C LEU A 58 17.80 6.29 7.26
N ASN A 59 17.75 6.96 8.40
CA ASN A 59 17.61 6.27 9.69
C ASN A 59 16.22 6.41 10.33
N MET A 60 15.29 7.12 9.71
CA MET A 60 13.88 7.09 10.10
C MET A 60 13.06 6.39 9.02
N ILE A 61 12.45 5.27 9.38
CA ILE A 61 11.56 4.52 8.47
C ILE A 61 10.13 4.86 8.83
N VAL A 62 9.33 5.24 7.83
CA VAL A 62 7.90 5.50 7.97
C VAL A 62 7.15 4.51 7.10
N PRO A 63 6.85 3.29 7.60
CA PRO A 63 6.04 2.32 6.89
C PRO A 63 4.56 2.64 7.04
N HIS A 64 3.77 2.23 6.04
CA HIS A 64 2.33 2.19 6.17
C HIS A 64 1.89 0.96 6.98
N GLU A 65 2.43 -0.18 6.64
CA GLU A 65 2.11 -1.48 7.21
C GLU A 65 3.08 -1.91 8.31
N VAL A 66 2.92 -3.14 8.77
CA VAL A 66 3.59 -3.71 9.94
C VAL A 66 5.12 -3.77 9.81
N THR A 67 5.77 -3.75 10.97
CA THR A 67 7.23 -3.85 11.07
C THR A 67 7.68 -5.25 11.48
N PHE A 68 7.02 -5.88 12.43
CA PHE A 68 7.45 -7.15 13.02
C PHE A 68 6.50 -8.30 12.73
N TRP A 69 5.28 -8.23 13.26
CA TRP A 69 4.28 -9.30 13.17
C TRP A 69 2.88 -8.73 13.35
N ASN A 70 1.85 -9.35 12.83
CA ASN A 70 0.44 -8.98 12.86
C ASN A 70 0.15 -7.45 12.82
N ASP A 71 -1.09 -7.07 12.64
CA ASP A 71 -1.48 -5.67 12.50
C ASP A 71 -1.18 -4.80 13.74
N ARG A 72 -1.10 -5.41 14.93
CA ARG A 72 -0.76 -4.68 16.16
C ARG A 72 0.74 -4.47 16.36
N ASP A 73 1.58 -5.09 15.54
CA ASP A 73 3.02 -5.20 15.76
C ASP A 73 3.33 -5.74 17.18
N ASP A 74 2.55 -6.73 17.61
CA ASP A 74 2.69 -7.35 18.93
C ASP A 74 3.96 -8.19 19.00
N VAL A 75 5.00 -7.60 19.55
CA VAL A 75 6.31 -8.24 19.66
C VAL A 75 6.35 -9.37 20.69
N ALA A 76 5.35 -9.47 21.58
CA ALA A 76 5.31 -10.53 22.60
C ALA A 76 5.25 -11.92 21.94
N VAL A 77 4.55 -12.05 20.81
CA VAL A 77 4.41 -13.33 20.10
C VAL A 77 5.66 -13.74 19.31
N VAL A 78 6.60 -12.82 19.08
CA VAL A 78 7.84 -13.07 18.31
C VAL A 78 9.11 -12.84 19.13
N LYS A 79 9.01 -12.54 20.42
CA LYS A 79 10.14 -12.15 21.28
C LYS A 79 11.30 -13.16 21.31
N GLY A 80 11.02 -14.44 21.11
CA GLY A 80 12.03 -15.51 21.06
C GLY A 80 12.48 -15.90 19.64
N ASP A 81 11.90 -15.27 18.62
CA ASP A 81 12.19 -15.58 17.23
C ASP A 81 13.54 -14.97 16.80
N PRO A 82 14.43 -15.77 16.19
CA PRO A 82 15.71 -15.28 15.68
C PRO A 82 15.58 -14.14 14.66
N LEU A 83 14.50 -14.13 13.84
CA LEU A 83 14.25 -13.07 12.89
C LEU A 83 13.97 -11.75 13.61
N TYR A 84 13.08 -11.76 14.62
CA TYR A 84 12.80 -10.59 15.45
C TYR A 84 14.07 -10.06 16.11
N THR A 85 14.85 -10.97 16.76
CA THR A 85 16.09 -10.59 17.46
C THR A 85 17.09 -9.95 16.52
N GLN A 86 17.36 -10.55 15.37
CA GLN A 86 18.30 -9.99 14.39
C GLN A 86 17.82 -8.65 13.82
N LYS A 87 16.51 -8.51 13.59
CA LYS A 87 15.93 -7.28 13.07
C LYS A 87 16.04 -6.14 14.09
N ILE A 88 15.68 -6.37 15.35
CA ILE A 88 15.76 -5.34 16.40
C ILE A 88 17.21 -4.98 16.73
N ASP A 89 18.13 -5.95 16.72
CA ASP A 89 19.56 -5.72 16.90
C ASP A 89 20.13 -4.85 15.78
N PHE A 90 19.71 -5.07 14.54
CA PHE A 90 20.14 -4.25 13.40
C PHE A 90 19.61 -2.82 13.53
N LEU A 91 18.33 -2.64 13.86
CA LEU A 91 17.71 -1.33 14.09
C LEU A 91 18.47 -0.56 15.19
N THR A 92 18.73 -1.21 16.32
CA THR A 92 19.43 -0.62 17.48
C THR A 92 20.85 -0.19 17.13
N ARG A 93 21.65 -1.08 16.52
CA ARG A 93 23.06 -0.79 16.16
C ARG A 93 23.21 0.33 15.15
N ASN A 94 22.21 0.53 14.28
CA ASN A 94 22.22 1.59 13.27
C ASN A 94 21.42 2.83 13.69
N ASN A 95 20.99 2.90 14.95
CA ASN A 95 20.19 4.01 15.49
C ASN A 95 18.96 4.32 14.61
N VAL A 96 18.26 3.28 14.16
CA VAL A 96 17.08 3.39 13.29
C VAL A 96 15.83 3.58 14.11
N VAL A 97 15.00 4.52 13.68
CA VAL A 97 13.65 4.73 14.19
C VAL A 97 12.64 4.21 13.18
N VAL A 98 11.62 3.50 13.66
CA VAL A 98 10.45 3.12 12.86
C VAL A 98 9.22 3.75 13.47
N PHE A 99 8.54 4.61 12.72
CA PHE A 99 7.25 5.20 13.07
C PHE A 99 6.23 4.78 12.03
N ARG A 100 5.32 3.87 12.38
CA ARG A 100 4.24 3.46 11.49
C ARG A 100 3.23 4.58 11.33
N MET A 101 2.77 4.81 10.09
CA MET A 101 1.72 5.78 9.77
C MET A 101 0.68 5.13 8.86
N HIS A 102 -0.47 4.81 9.42
CA HIS A 102 -1.52 4.05 8.75
C HIS A 102 -2.89 4.74 8.87
N ASP A 103 -3.41 4.87 10.09
CA ASP A 103 -4.79 5.29 10.32
C ASP A 103 -5.07 6.70 9.80
N HIS A 104 -4.22 7.65 10.15
CA HIS A 104 -4.39 9.04 9.72
C HIS A 104 -4.09 9.26 8.23
N MET A 105 -3.34 8.35 7.60
CA MET A 105 -3.14 8.36 6.17
C MET A 105 -4.43 8.00 5.42
N HIS A 106 -5.20 7.06 5.96
CA HIS A 106 -6.52 6.72 5.45
C HIS A 106 -7.63 7.73 5.79
N ASP A 107 -7.47 8.45 6.89
CA ASP A 107 -8.47 9.44 7.30
C ASP A 107 -8.41 10.72 6.46
N GLN A 108 -7.21 11.10 5.98
CA GLN A 108 -7.06 12.31 5.18
C GLN A 108 -7.73 12.18 3.80
N ARG A 109 -8.11 13.33 3.25
CA ARG A 109 -8.73 13.39 1.92
C ARG A 109 -7.98 14.41 1.05
N PRO A 110 -7.52 13.99 -0.12
CA PRO A 110 -7.60 12.63 -0.69
C PRO A 110 -6.61 11.65 -0.04
N ASP A 111 -6.95 10.35 -0.01
CA ASP A 111 -6.09 9.27 0.50
C ASP A 111 -4.90 9.04 -0.46
N PHE A 112 -3.67 9.10 0.06
CA PHE A 112 -2.45 8.98 -0.74
C PHE A 112 -2.32 7.61 -1.41
N LEU A 113 -2.78 6.54 -0.78
CA LEU A 113 -2.70 5.20 -1.36
C LEU A 113 -3.51 5.12 -2.65
N TYR A 114 -4.74 5.62 -2.61
CA TYR A 114 -5.60 5.64 -3.80
C TYR A 114 -5.08 6.57 -4.88
N ILE A 115 -4.57 7.76 -4.53
CA ILE A 115 -3.98 8.68 -5.51
C ILE A 115 -2.77 8.04 -6.19
N GLY A 116 -1.84 7.51 -5.40
CA GLY A 116 -0.62 6.91 -5.91
C GLY A 116 -0.93 5.70 -6.79
N SER A 117 -1.78 4.78 -6.31
CA SER A 117 -2.17 3.59 -7.06
C SER A 117 -2.90 3.93 -8.36
N ALA A 118 -3.89 4.84 -8.32
CA ALA A 118 -4.59 5.28 -9.52
C ALA A 118 -3.62 5.89 -10.55
N ARG A 119 -2.70 6.74 -10.09
CA ARG A 119 -1.69 7.37 -10.96
C ARG A 119 -0.76 6.32 -11.60
N GLU A 120 -0.26 5.36 -10.84
CA GLU A 120 0.60 4.29 -11.35
C GLU A 120 -0.14 3.42 -12.36
N LEU A 121 -1.40 3.13 -12.11
CA LEU A 121 -2.27 2.38 -13.02
C LEU A 121 -2.69 3.20 -14.27
N GLY A 122 -2.39 4.50 -14.32
CA GLY A 122 -2.82 5.39 -15.41
C GLY A 122 -4.31 5.70 -15.37
N LEU A 123 -4.93 5.58 -14.20
CA LEU A 123 -6.31 5.97 -13.93
C LEU A 123 -6.33 7.45 -13.54
N ASP A 124 -6.61 8.33 -14.50
CA ASP A 124 -6.62 9.77 -14.28
C ASP A 124 -7.86 10.17 -13.46
N ALA A 125 -7.68 11.07 -12.49
CA ALA A 125 -8.74 11.59 -11.64
C ALA A 125 -9.93 12.19 -12.44
N LYS A 126 -9.68 12.74 -13.63
CA LYS A 126 -10.76 13.21 -14.53
C LYS A 126 -11.65 12.09 -15.09
N HIS A 127 -11.20 10.85 -15.03
CA HIS A 127 -11.97 9.67 -15.40
C HIS A 127 -12.65 9.01 -14.20
N GLU A 128 -12.46 9.55 -13.01
CA GLU A 128 -13.18 9.13 -11.82
C GLU A 128 -14.64 9.58 -11.90
N THR A 129 -15.58 8.67 -11.68
CA THR A 129 -17.02 8.93 -11.85
C THR A 129 -17.57 9.94 -10.84
N ALA A 130 -16.99 9.98 -9.64
CA ALA A 130 -17.23 10.99 -8.62
C ALA A 130 -15.99 11.08 -7.69
N PRO A 131 -15.61 12.26 -7.20
CA PRO A 131 -14.45 12.42 -6.32
C PRO A 131 -14.48 11.48 -5.12
N GLY A 132 -13.44 10.68 -4.94
CA GLY A 132 -13.30 9.73 -3.85
C GLY A 132 -14.16 8.46 -3.99
N SER A 133 -14.78 8.23 -5.14
CA SER A 133 -15.49 6.98 -5.43
C SER A 133 -14.54 5.83 -5.74
N HIS A 134 -13.32 6.14 -6.18
CA HIS A 134 -12.32 5.19 -6.70
C HIS A 134 -12.86 4.34 -7.85
N ARG A 135 -13.84 4.89 -8.59
CA ARG A 135 -14.46 4.31 -9.78
C ARG A 135 -14.01 5.09 -11.01
N PHE A 136 -13.52 4.39 -12.01
CA PHE A 136 -12.96 5.00 -13.19
C PHE A 136 -13.61 4.44 -14.45
N THR A 137 -13.83 5.31 -15.43
CA THR A 137 -14.21 4.90 -16.78
C THR A 137 -13.02 5.07 -17.70
N ILE A 138 -12.64 3.99 -18.38
CA ILE A 138 -11.55 3.98 -19.37
C ILE A 138 -12.09 3.70 -20.77
N PRO A 139 -11.33 3.98 -21.83
CA PRO A 139 -11.67 3.47 -23.16
C PRO A 139 -11.84 1.95 -23.14
N GLU A 140 -12.88 1.45 -23.80
CA GLU A 140 -13.19 0.03 -23.82
C GLU A 140 -11.99 -0.81 -24.30
N THR A 141 -11.68 -1.86 -23.57
CA THR A 141 -10.59 -2.79 -23.86
C THR A 141 -11.01 -4.22 -23.51
N THR A 142 -10.11 -5.20 -23.64
CA THR A 142 -10.35 -6.55 -23.10
C THR A 142 -9.73 -6.71 -21.72
N LEU A 143 -10.31 -7.59 -20.88
CA LEU A 143 -9.76 -7.88 -19.56
C LEU A 143 -8.29 -8.32 -19.62
N GLY A 144 -7.95 -9.18 -20.60
CA GLY A 144 -6.57 -9.65 -20.78
C GLY A 144 -5.59 -8.53 -21.13
N ARG A 145 -5.99 -7.56 -21.99
CA ARG A 145 -5.16 -6.40 -22.30
C ARG A 145 -5.01 -5.48 -21.09
N LEU A 146 -6.10 -5.23 -20.38
CA LEU A 146 -6.06 -4.43 -19.15
C LEU A 146 -5.14 -5.07 -18.12
N ALA A 147 -5.25 -6.36 -17.87
CA ALA A 147 -4.39 -7.09 -16.93
C ALA A 147 -2.90 -7.04 -17.32
N ALA A 148 -2.60 -7.18 -18.62
CA ALA A 148 -1.23 -7.07 -19.12
C ALA A 148 -0.65 -5.64 -18.94
N ASP A 149 -1.46 -4.61 -19.20
CA ASP A 149 -1.05 -3.21 -19.00
C ASP A 149 -0.84 -2.89 -17.52
N VAL A 150 -1.76 -3.31 -16.66
CA VAL A 150 -1.64 -3.21 -15.20
C VAL A 150 -0.35 -3.88 -14.72
N LYS A 151 -0.11 -5.14 -15.09
CA LYS A 151 1.11 -5.87 -14.72
C LYS A 151 2.38 -5.11 -15.10
N LYS A 152 2.41 -4.58 -16.31
CA LYS A 152 3.55 -3.81 -16.81
C LYS A 152 3.77 -2.53 -16.01
N ARG A 153 2.70 -1.79 -15.71
CA ARG A 153 2.76 -0.50 -14.99
C ARG A 153 3.27 -0.66 -13.57
N VAL A 154 2.70 -1.58 -12.82
CA VAL A 154 3.11 -1.82 -11.43
C VAL A 154 4.38 -2.67 -11.31
N GLY A 155 4.86 -3.26 -12.41
CA GLY A 155 6.04 -4.14 -12.41
C GLY A 155 5.82 -5.45 -11.64
N ALA A 156 4.58 -5.92 -11.50
CA ALA A 156 4.26 -7.11 -10.71
C ALA A 156 4.82 -8.38 -11.32
N ARG A 157 5.38 -9.26 -10.47
CA ARG A 157 5.85 -10.61 -10.85
C ARG A 157 4.71 -11.63 -10.80
N ALA A 158 3.83 -11.51 -9.81
CA ALA A 158 2.76 -12.46 -9.51
C ALA A 158 1.39 -11.76 -9.50
N LEU A 159 0.85 -11.45 -10.68
CA LEU A 159 -0.51 -10.93 -10.84
C LEU A 159 -1.49 -12.10 -10.96
N ARG A 160 -2.60 -12.08 -10.21
CA ARG A 160 -3.72 -13.02 -10.37
C ARG A 160 -4.90 -12.31 -11.02
N VAL A 161 -5.56 -13.01 -11.96
CA VAL A 161 -6.72 -12.48 -12.69
C VAL A 161 -7.80 -13.55 -12.75
N ALA A 162 -9.06 -13.16 -12.47
CA ALA A 162 -10.24 -13.98 -12.71
C ALA A 162 -11.11 -13.34 -13.79
N GLY A 163 -11.77 -14.15 -14.62
CA GLY A 163 -12.68 -13.73 -15.69
C GLY A 163 -12.22 -14.17 -17.09
N ASP A 164 -13.10 -13.95 -18.07
CA ASP A 164 -12.75 -14.20 -19.48
C ASP A 164 -11.77 -13.14 -20.00
N PRO A 165 -10.57 -13.51 -20.47
CA PRO A 165 -9.60 -12.56 -20.99
C PRO A 165 -10.11 -11.75 -22.19
N ASN A 166 -11.14 -12.22 -22.90
CA ASN A 166 -11.75 -11.54 -24.04
C ASN A 166 -12.92 -10.63 -23.65
N ALA A 167 -13.39 -10.69 -22.40
CA ALA A 167 -14.49 -9.84 -21.92
C ALA A 167 -14.19 -8.36 -22.18
N ARG A 168 -15.17 -7.64 -22.73
CA ARG A 168 -15.08 -6.19 -23.01
C ARG A 168 -15.38 -5.41 -21.73
N VAL A 169 -14.45 -4.57 -21.31
CA VAL A 169 -14.48 -3.87 -20.03
C VAL A 169 -14.10 -2.41 -20.18
N SER A 170 -14.71 -1.54 -19.38
CA SER A 170 -14.43 -0.10 -19.38
C SER A 170 -14.60 0.55 -17.99
N ARG A 171 -15.31 -0.09 -17.06
CA ARG A 171 -15.66 0.48 -15.75
C ARG A 171 -14.89 -0.24 -14.66
N ILE A 172 -13.96 0.49 -14.04
CA ILE A 172 -13.04 -0.04 -13.04
C ILE A 172 -13.43 0.46 -11.65
N GLN A 173 -13.44 -0.42 -10.67
CA GLN A 173 -13.39 -0.07 -9.25
C GLN A 173 -12.02 -0.41 -8.69
N LEU A 174 -11.34 0.56 -8.09
CA LEU A 174 -10.04 0.38 -7.44
C LEU A 174 -10.23 0.14 -5.93
N GLY A 175 -9.52 -0.87 -5.41
CA GLY A 175 -9.26 -1.10 -4.00
C GLY A 175 -7.75 -1.19 -3.76
N VAL A 176 -7.25 -0.74 -2.60
CA VAL A 176 -5.84 -0.84 -2.21
C VAL A 176 -5.72 -1.60 -0.91
N GLY A 177 -4.56 -2.22 -0.68
CA GLY A 177 -4.31 -3.00 0.52
C GLY A 177 -5.37 -4.09 0.70
N TYR A 178 -6.03 -4.07 1.83
CA TYR A 178 -7.09 -5.01 2.20
C TYR A 178 -8.50 -4.64 1.68
N ALA A 179 -8.64 -3.47 1.03
CA ALA A 179 -9.94 -3.03 0.53
C ALA A 179 -10.39 -3.89 -0.66
N THR A 180 -11.52 -4.58 -0.48
CA THR A 180 -12.12 -5.49 -1.48
C THR A 180 -13.49 -4.97 -1.92
N PRO A 181 -13.54 -4.11 -2.96
CA PRO A 181 -14.80 -3.67 -3.54
C PRO A 181 -15.59 -4.86 -4.13
N SER A 182 -16.90 -4.75 -4.16
CA SER A 182 -17.75 -5.82 -4.69
C SER A 182 -17.84 -5.78 -6.21
N VAL A 183 -17.54 -6.89 -6.88
CA VAL A 183 -17.59 -7.02 -8.34
C VAL A 183 -19.03 -7.18 -8.86
N ASN A 184 -19.98 -7.55 -8.01
CA ASN A 184 -21.39 -7.72 -8.39
C ASN A 184 -22.14 -6.40 -8.62
N ASP A 185 -21.52 -5.25 -8.30
CA ASP A 185 -22.09 -3.95 -8.61
C ASP A 185 -22.28 -3.81 -10.15
N ALA A 186 -23.51 -3.48 -10.55
CA ALA A 186 -23.85 -3.33 -11.97
C ALA A 186 -23.06 -2.21 -12.68
N ALA A 187 -22.52 -1.24 -11.92
CA ALA A 187 -21.73 -0.15 -12.44
C ALA A 187 -20.24 -0.49 -12.60
N VAL A 188 -19.82 -1.72 -12.29
CA VAL A 188 -18.42 -2.17 -12.29
C VAL A 188 -18.26 -3.34 -13.25
N ASP A 189 -17.29 -3.27 -14.15
CA ASP A 189 -16.87 -4.40 -15.02
C ASP A 189 -15.67 -5.13 -14.38
N VAL A 190 -14.71 -4.38 -13.81
CA VAL A 190 -13.48 -4.93 -13.25
C VAL A 190 -13.18 -4.32 -11.90
N VAL A 191 -12.87 -5.17 -10.94
CA VAL A 191 -12.22 -4.76 -9.69
C VAL A 191 -10.72 -4.95 -9.83
N ILE A 192 -9.95 -3.90 -9.53
CA ILE A 192 -8.50 -3.99 -9.32
C ILE A 192 -8.27 -3.80 -7.83
N SER A 193 -7.72 -4.80 -7.14
CA SER A 193 -7.54 -4.77 -5.68
C SER A 193 -6.12 -5.15 -5.26
N GLY A 194 -5.76 -4.79 -4.02
CA GLY A 194 -4.52 -5.21 -3.40
C GLY A 194 -4.54 -6.69 -3.09
N GLU A 195 -5.37 -7.10 -2.17
CA GLU A 195 -5.53 -8.50 -1.82
C GLU A 195 -7.00 -8.90 -1.71
N GLN A 196 -7.23 -10.20 -1.66
CA GLN A 196 -8.53 -10.83 -1.53
C GLN A 196 -8.36 -12.04 -0.62
N GLN A 197 -9.14 -12.10 0.46
CA GLN A 197 -9.31 -13.34 1.21
C GLN A 197 -10.17 -14.32 0.41
N GLU A 198 -9.78 -15.58 0.40
CA GLU A 198 -10.52 -16.67 -0.29
C GLU A 198 -11.54 -17.34 0.64
N VAL A 199 -11.93 -16.67 1.74
CA VAL A 199 -12.98 -17.10 2.68
C VAL A 199 -13.64 -15.87 3.31
N ASP A 200 -14.86 -16.02 3.80
CA ASP A 200 -15.58 -15.00 4.58
C ASP A 200 -15.73 -13.64 3.86
N GLY A 201 -16.48 -13.60 2.78
CA GLY A 201 -16.83 -12.37 2.04
C GLY A 201 -15.78 -11.93 1.04
N GLY A 202 -14.65 -12.65 0.96
CA GLY A 202 -13.63 -12.43 -0.05
C GLY A 202 -13.64 -13.47 -1.16
N PHE A 203 -14.02 -14.68 -0.85
CA PHE A 203 -14.09 -15.81 -1.79
C PHE A 203 -15.19 -15.63 -2.85
N ASP A 204 -16.28 -15.00 -2.49
CA ASP A 204 -17.46 -14.84 -3.37
C ASP A 204 -17.18 -14.07 -4.65
N ASN A 205 -16.19 -13.17 -4.65
CA ASN A 205 -15.91 -12.34 -5.82
C ASN A 205 -15.25 -13.10 -6.99
N PRO A 206 -14.20 -13.92 -6.80
CA PRO A 206 -13.63 -14.75 -7.86
C PRO A 206 -14.64 -15.75 -8.45
N GLU A 207 -15.47 -16.40 -7.62
CA GLU A 207 -16.50 -17.35 -8.07
C GLU A 207 -17.60 -16.63 -8.84
N TYR A 208 -18.06 -15.48 -8.37
CA TYR A 208 -19.01 -14.66 -9.12
C TYR A 208 -18.47 -14.30 -10.51
N VAL A 209 -17.18 -14.00 -10.61
CA VAL A 209 -16.53 -13.69 -11.90
C VAL A 209 -16.44 -14.94 -12.79
N LEU A 210 -16.19 -16.14 -12.21
CA LEU A 210 -16.21 -17.40 -12.98
C LEU A 210 -17.60 -17.68 -13.55
N ASP A 211 -18.65 -17.52 -12.77
CA ASP A 211 -20.02 -17.69 -13.22
C ASP A 211 -20.37 -16.64 -14.29
N ALA A 212 -19.99 -15.39 -14.07
CA ALA A 212 -20.18 -14.31 -15.05
C ALA A 212 -19.50 -14.66 -16.39
N ALA A 213 -18.27 -15.16 -16.37
CA ALA A 213 -17.55 -15.59 -17.57
C ALA A 213 -18.27 -16.73 -18.29
N ALA A 214 -18.76 -17.74 -17.56
CA ALA A 214 -19.52 -18.87 -18.13
C ALA A 214 -20.84 -18.42 -18.77
N LEU A 215 -21.43 -17.34 -18.27
CA LEU A 215 -22.67 -16.74 -18.77
C LEU A 215 -22.45 -15.65 -19.84
N GLY A 216 -21.20 -15.34 -20.19
CA GLY A 216 -20.86 -14.26 -21.14
C GLY A 216 -21.08 -12.85 -20.58
N ILE A 217 -21.14 -12.69 -19.26
CA ILE A 217 -21.28 -11.40 -18.59
C ILE A 217 -19.88 -10.81 -18.37
N PRO A 218 -19.59 -9.57 -18.84
CA PRO A 218 -18.25 -8.99 -18.79
C PRO A 218 -17.87 -8.53 -17.38
N LYS A 219 -17.37 -9.44 -16.55
CA LYS A 219 -16.82 -9.18 -15.23
C LYS A 219 -15.38 -9.66 -15.14
N GLY A 220 -14.57 -8.97 -14.33
CA GLY A 220 -13.19 -9.35 -14.10
C GLY A 220 -12.68 -8.92 -12.72
N TRP A 221 -11.64 -9.62 -12.26
CA TRP A 221 -10.90 -9.29 -11.05
C TRP A 221 -9.41 -9.34 -11.32
N ILE A 222 -8.68 -8.27 -10.95
CA ILE A 222 -7.22 -8.19 -11.05
C ILE A 222 -6.67 -7.96 -9.65
N MET A 223 -5.84 -8.88 -9.16
CA MET A 223 -5.24 -8.81 -7.83
C MET A 223 -3.76 -8.47 -7.93
N LEU A 224 -3.37 -7.33 -7.35
CA LEU A 224 -2.02 -6.77 -7.41
C LEU A 224 -1.07 -7.37 -6.36
N GLY A 225 -1.62 -7.74 -5.21
CA GLY A 225 -0.89 -7.94 -3.97
C GLY A 225 -0.89 -6.68 -3.10
N HIS A 226 -0.97 -6.85 -1.77
CA HIS A 226 -1.11 -5.76 -0.81
C HIS A 226 -0.03 -4.69 -1.00
N ALA A 227 1.24 -5.07 -0.81
CA ALA A 227 2.38 -4.15 -0.93
C ALA A 227 2.43 -3.44 -2.29
N VAL A 228 2.18 -4.15 -3.39
CA VAL A 228 2.21 -3.59 -4.74
C VAL A 228 1.14 -2.53 -4.94
N SER A 229 -0.05 -2.74 -4.38
CA SER A 229 -1.17 -1.79 -4.50
C SER A 229 -0.95 -0.48 -3.73
N GLU A 230 -0.08 -0.49 -2.71
CA GLU A 230 0.16 0.64 -1.82
C GLU A 230 1.48 1.38 -2.09
N GLU A 231 2.41 0.73 -2.78
CA GLU A 231 3.77 1.23 -3.01
C GLU A 231 3.80 2.66 -3.57
N ALA A 232 2.95 2.94 -4.56
CA ALA A 232 2.89 4.25 -5.18
C ALA A 232 2.34 5.33 -4.23
N GLY A 233 1.46 4.97 -3.30
CA GLY A 233 0.98 5.87 -2.25
C GLY A 233 2.09 6.30 -1.29
N MET A 234 3.08 5.45 -1.07
CA MET A 234 4.23 5.80 -0.24
C MET A 234 5.17 6.81 -0.91
N LEU A 235 5.15 6.92 -2.25
CA LEU A 235 5.78 8.01 -2.97
C LEU A 235 5.05 9.34 -2.73
N GLU A 236 3.71 9.33 -2.77
CA GLU A 236 2.90 10.51 -2.44
C GLU A 236 3.20 10.98 -1.01
N MET A 237 3.28 10.05 -0.06
CA MET A 237 3.66 10.35 1.32
C MET A 237 5.05 10.97 1.42
N ALA A 238 6.04 10.44 0.69
CA ALA A 238 7.39 11.02 0.67
C ALA A 238 7.37 12.47 0.15
N GLN A 239 6.61 12.73 -0.91
CA GLN A 239 6.46 14.07 -1.48
C GLN A 239 5.78 15.03 -0.49
N TRP A 240 4.74 14.56 0.18
CA TRP A 240 4.03 15.34 1.19
C TRP A 240 4.94 15.69 2.38
N ILE A 241 5.69 14.72 2.93
CA ILE A 241 6.64 14.98 4.03
C ILE A 241 7.70 15.99 3.60
N ARG A 242 8.21 15.95 2.38
CA ARG A 242 9.15 16.94 1.83
C ARG A 242 8.61 18.38 1.87
N GLY A 243 7.30 18.55 1.85
CA GLY A 243 6.66 19.87 1.90
C GLY A 243 6.90 20.61 3.23
N PHE A 244 7.23 19.88 4.30
CA PHE A 244 7.43 20.45 5.65
C PHE A 244 8.64 19.91 6.41
N VAL A 245 9.38 18.96 5.83
CA VAL A 245 10.68 18.46 6.30
C VAL A 245 11.70 18.67 5.21
N THR A 246 12.51 19.71 5.33
CA THR A 246 13.47 20.15 4.31
C THR A 246 14.93 19.96 4.74
N GLU A 247 15.18 19.66 6.02
CA GLU A 247 16.51 19.59 6.60
C GLU A 247 17.24 18.27 6.32
N VAL A 248 16.49 17.24 5.95
CA VAL A 248 17.02 15.90 5.66
C VAL A 248 16.37 15.32 4.39
N PRO A 249 17.05 14.40 3.68
CA PRO A 249 16.44 13.74 2.53
C PRO A 249 15.23 12.89 2.97
N VAL A 250 14.15 12.92 2.16
CA VAL A 250 12.99 12.04 2.29
C VAL A 250 12.84 11.27 1.00
N ARG A 251 12.82 9.94 1.04
CA ARG A 251 12.78 9.08 -0.15
C ARG A 251 11.83 7.91 0.03
N LEU A 252 11.24 7.46 -1.08
CA LEU A 252 10.62 6.14 -1.15
C LEU A 252 11.72 5.07 -1.20
N VAL A 253 11.62 4.08 -0.30
CA VAL A 253 12.40 2.83 -0.38
C VAL A 253 11.40 1.71 -0.59
N LYS A 254 11.28 1.23 -1.83
CA LYS A 254 10.24 0.26 -2.21
C LYS A 254 10.30 -1.01 -1.38
N ALA A 255 9.14 -1.46 -0.86
CA ALA A 255 9.03 -2.74 -0.16
C ALA A 255 9.24 -3.92 -1.13
N GLY A 256 8.77 -3.73 -2.37
CA GLY A 256 8.79 -4.78 -3.38
C GLY A 256 7.70 -5.82 -3.16
N GLU A 257 7.59 -6.72 -4.14
CA GLU A 257 6.59 -7.78 -4.13
C GLU A 257 7.10 -9.03 -3.40
N PRO A 258 6.40 -9.52 -2.35
CA PRO A 258 6.83 -10.71 -1.61
C PRO A 258 6.58 -12.01 -2.40
N PHE A 259 5.67 -11.99 -3.37
CA PHE A 259 5.28 -13.16 -4.15
C PHE A 259 6.09 -13.31 -5.43
N TRP A 260 6.22 -14.54 -5.89
CA TRP A 260 6.77 -14.91 -7.18
C TRP A 260 6.01 -16.11 -7.74
N ALA A 261 5.97 -16.26 -9.05
CA ALA A 261 5.37 -17.43 -9.69
C ALA A 261 6.47 -18.44 -10.06
N PRO A 262 6.32 -19.73 -9.75
CA PRO A 262 7.24 -20.75 -10.25
C PRO A 262 7.22 -20.76 -11.80
N LYS A 263 8.35 -21.10 -12.39
CA LYS A 263 8.51 -21.24 -13.86
C LYS A 263 7.91 -22.54 -14.34
#